data_bd3742f049a52d53010004be7413636e
#
_entry.id   bd3742f049a52d53010004be7413636e
#
_cell.length_a   1.000
_cell.length_b   1.000
_cell.length_c   1.000
_cell.angle_alpha   90.00
_cell.angle_beta   90.00
_cell.angle_gamma   90.00
#
_symmetry.space_group_name_H-M   'P 1'
#
loop_
_entity.id
_entity.type
_entity.pdbx_description
1 polymer ?
#
loop_
_entity_poly.entity_id
_entity_poly.type
_entity_poly.pdbx_seq_one_letter_code
_entity_poly.pdbx_strand_id
1 'polypeptide(L)'
;MTSSTGVQTHHEQTGSLLIEALPYIQRFAGKTVVVKYGGNALAGASDADAAGTFAQDIALLHAVGIRPVVVHGGGPQISAMMERLGKKAEFRNGLRVTDAETIEIASMVLLGTVNPQLVSAINVHGAQAVGVSGQDAGLLKVAQRDPDLGFVGDIVSVDTTVLRSAISDGSVPVVATIGADSSGQAYNVNADTAAAA
;
A
#
# COMPACT_ATOMS: atom_id res chain seq x y z
N MET A 1 40.77 7.45 -28.94
CA MET A 1 39.78 8.56 -28.99
C MET A 1 38.39 8.02 -29.36
N THR A 2 37.70 7.26 -28.50
CA THR A 2 36.40 6.65 -28.85
C THR A 2 35.50 6.48 -27.59
N SER A 3 35.31 7.54 -26.77
CA SER A 3 34.45 7.37 -25.58
C SER A 3 33.53 8.57 -25.30
N SER A 4 33.58 9.65 -26.07
CA SER A 4 32.74 10.84 -25.76
C SER A 4 31.36 10.84 -26.43
N THR A 5 31.19 10.18 -27.56
CA THR A 5 29.92 10.21 -28.31
C THR A 5 28.78 9.41 -27.63
N GLY A 6 29.09 8.29 -26.98
CA GLY A 6 28.09 7.47 -26.32
C GLY A 6 27.53 8.10 -25.02
N VAL A 7 28.35 8.85 -24.30
CA VAL A 7 27.93 9.56 -23.06
C VAL A 7 27.04 10.75 -23.40
N GLN A 8 27.38 11.50 -24.47
CA GLN A 8 26.60 12.66 -24.90
C GLN A 8 25.18 12.29 -25.37
N THR A 9 25.04 11.18 -26.14
CA THR A 9 23.73 10.66 -26.56
C THR A 9 22.85 10.20 -25.38
N HIS A 10 23.45 9.64 -24.33
CA HIS A 10 22.71 9.21 -23.15
C HIS A 10 22.19 10.43 -22.34
N HIS A 11 22.97 11.49 -22.18
CA HIS A 11 22.54 12.72 -21.50
C HIS A 11 21.44 13.45 -22.26
N GLU A 12 21.51 13.51 -23.59
CA GLU A 12 20.47 14.09 -24.44
C GLU A 12 19.15 13.31 -24.36
N GLN A 13 19.21 11.97 -24.34
CA GLN A 13 18.04 11.11 -24.18
C GLN A 13 17.41 11.29 -22.79
N THR A 14 18.21 11.32 -21.74
CA THR A 14 17.73 11.56 -20.36
C THR A 14 17.05 12.93 -20.24
N GLY A 15 17.66 13.98 -20.82
CA GLY A 15 17.07 15.33 -20.85
C GLY A 15 15.73 15.35 -21.56
N SER A 16 15.60 14.68 -22.71
CA SER A 16 14.34 14.60 -23.47
C SER A 16 13.23 13.88 -22.68
N LEU A 17 13.55 12.78 -21.99
CA LEU A 17 12.59 12.06 -21.15
C LEU A 17 12.07 12.92 -19.99
N LEU A 18 12.95 13.70 -19.35
CA LEU A 18 12.54 14.61 -18.28
C LEU A 18 11.63 15.73 -18.78
N ILE A 19 11.93 16.28 -19.97
CA ILE A 19 11.08 17.29 -20.61
C ILE A 19 9.71 16.71 -20.96
N GLU A 20 9.65 15.48 -21.48
CA GLU A 20 8.40 14.77 -21.78
C GLU A 20 7.58 14.49 -20.51
N ALA A 21 8.22 14.15 -19.40
CA ALA A 21 7.57 13.94 -18.12
C ALA A 21 7.06 15.22 -17.43
N LEU A 22 7.63 16.39 -17.76
CA LEU A 22 7.38 17.66 -17.07
C LEU A 22 5.89 18.07 -17.01
N PRO A 23 5.07 17.94 -18.07
CA PRO A 23 3.64 18.28 -18.00
C PRO A 23 2.88 17.42 -16.97
N TYR A 24 3.25 16.14 -16.84
CA TYR A 24 2.64 15.25 -15.86
C TYR A 24 3.06 15.63 -14.43
N ILE A 25 4.35 15.90 -14.21
CA ILE A 25 4.87 16.35 -12.93
C ILE A 25 4.15 17.65 -12.51
N GLN A 26 4.05 18.65 -13.40
CA GLN A 26 3.38 19.92 -13.12
C GLN A 26 1.89 19.74 -12.81
N ARG A 27 1.22 18.81 -13.50
CA ARG A 27 -0.21 18.53 -13.30
C ARG A 27 -0.48 17.93 -11.91
N PHE A 28 0.40 17.08 -11.41
CA PHE A 28 0.20 16.31 -10.18
C PHE A 28 1.00 16.81 -8.98
N ALA A 29 1.95 17.72 -9.15
CA ALA A 29 2.71 18.33 -8.06
C ALA A 29 1.75 18.93 -7.01
N GLY A 30 2.00 18.63 -5.75
CA GLY A 30 1.17 19.03 -4.61
C GLY A 30 -0.17 18.28 -4.47
N LYS A 31 -0.50 17.38 -5.40
CA LYS A 31 -1.73 16.57 -5.32
C LYS A 31 -1.48 15.32 -4.49
N THR A 32 -2.47 14.93 -3.69
CA THR A 32 -2.49 13.61 -3.05
C THR A 32 -2.96 12.58 -4.05
N VAL A 33 -2.19 11.50 -4.18
CA VAL A 33 -2.50 10.38 -5.08
C VAL A 33 -2.49 9.09 -4.25
N VAL A 34 -3.62 8.39 -4.24
CA VAL A 34 -3.72 7.09 -3.57
C VAL A 34 -3.25 6.02 -4.55
N VAL A 35 -2.27 5.22 -4.13
CA VAL A 35 -1.69 4.14 -4.91
C VAL A 35 -1.95 2.82 -4.19
N LYS A 36 -2.72 1.93 -4.80
CA LYS A 36 -2.98 0.62 -4.24
C LYS A 36 -1.88 -0.37 -4.62
N TYR A 37 -1.32 -1.06 -3.62
CA TYR A 37 -0.37 -2.15 -3.80
C TYR A 37 -1.00 -3.48 -3.40
N GLY A 38 -1.02 -4.46 -4.31
CA GLY A 38 -1.62 -5.75 -3.97
C GLY A 38 -1.66 -6.78 -5.11
N GLY A 39 -1.94 -7.98 -4.74
CA GLY A 39 -2.27 -9.15 -5.53
C GLY A 39 -1.33 -9.47 -6.69
N ASN A 40 -1.68 -8.99 -7.85
CA ASN A 40 -0.99 -9.33 -9.10
C ASN A 40 0.32 -8.56 -9.34
N ALA A 41 0.59 -7.49 -8.61
CA ALA A 41 1.89 -6.80 -8.67
C ALA A 41 3.03 -7.71 -8.17
N LEU A 42 2.68 -8.76 -7.41
CA LEU A 42 3.62 -9.77 -6.88
C LEU A 42 3.68 -11.05 -7.74
N ALA A 43 2.82 -11.21 -8.74
CA ALA A 43 2.61 -12.50 -9.42
C ALA A 43 3.66 -12.86 -10.49
N GLY A 44 4.67 -12.05 -10.75
CA GLY A 44 5.62 -12.28 -11.87
C GLY A 44 7.10 -12.03 -11.57
N ALA A 45 7.42 -11.45 -10.42
CA ALA A 45 8.78 -11.23 -9.94
C ALA A 45 8.94 -11.90 -8.57
N SER A 46 10.16 -12.09 -8.07
CA SER A 46 10.31 -12.42 -6.65
C SER A 46 9.64 -11.31 -5.84
N ASP A 47 8.98 -11.63 -4.73
CA ASP A 47 8.29 -10.64 -3.88
C ASP A 47 9.19 -9.43 -3.56
N ALA A 48 10.50 -9.64 -3.45
CA ALA A 48 11.50 -8.62 -3.20
C ALA A 48 11.74 -7.68 -4.40
N ASP A 49 11.78 -8.20 -5.63
CA ASP A 49 12.01 -7.39 -6.84
C ASP A 49 10.80 -6.51 -7.16
N ALA A 50 9.59 -7.05 -7.00
CA ALA A 50 8.36 -6.29 -7.24
C ALA A 50 8.15 -5.19 -6.19
N ALA A 51 8.44 -5.47 -4.92
CA ALA A 51 8.39 -4.47 -3.85
C ALA A 51 9.46 -3.38 -4.06
N GLY A 52 10.66 -3.74 -4.54
CA GLY A 52 11.74 -2.81 -4.84
C GLY A 52 11.38 -1.83 -5.96
N THR A 53 10.87 -2.32 -7.09
CA THR A 53 10.43 -1.48 -8.22
C THR A 53 9.28 -0.55 -7.79
N PHE A 54 8.27 -1.08 -7.11
CA PHE A 54 7.17 -0.27 -6.59
C PHE A 54 7.67 0.83 -5.63
N ALA A 55 8.60 0.50 -4.75
CA ALA A 55 9.16 1.44 -3.80
C ALA A 55 9.94 2.58 -4.49
N GLN A 56 10.67 2.28 -5.57
CA GLN A 56 11.33 3.28 -6.41
C GLN A 56 10.32 4.24 -7.05
N ASP A 57 9.22 3.71 -7.58
CA ASP A 57 8.16 4.51 -8.18
C ASP A 57 7.51 5.45 -7.16
N ILE A 58 7.22 4.96 -5.95
CA ILE A 58 6.66 5.79 -4.86
C ILE A 58 7.66 6.87 -4.44
N ALA A 59 8.94 6.54 -4.29
CA ALA A 59 9.98 7.51 -3.96
C ALA A 59 10.13 8.57 -5.06
N LEU A 60 10.06 8.17 -6.34
CA LEU A 60 10.06 9.11 -7.46
C LEU A 60 8.86 10.06 -7.41
N LEU A 61 7.64 9.53 -7.24
CA LEU A 61 6.44 10.37 -7.11
C LEU A 61 6.59 11.41 -5.99
N HIS A 62 7.10 10.96 -4.83
CA HIS A 62 7.35 11.86 -3.71
C HIS A 62 8.43 12.91 -4.03
N ALA A 63 9.53 12.52 -4.64
CA ALA A 63 10.64 13.40 -5.00
C ALA A 63 10.24 14.51 -5.99
N VAL A 64 9.28 14.24 -6.90
CA VAL A 64 8.76 15.25 -7.85
C VAL A 64 7.62 16.09 -7.27
N GLY A 65 7.36 16.00 -5.96
CA GLY A 65 6.39 16.84 -5.24
C GLY A 65 4.95 16.33 -5.28
N ILE A 66 4.70 15.11 -5.74
CA ILE A 66 3.41 14.42 -5.57
C ILE A 66 3.35 13.90 -4.13
N ARG A 67 2.14 13.79 -3.56
CA ARG A 67 1.91 13.31 -2.19
C ARG A 67 1.28 11.92 -2.25
N PRO A 68 2.08 10.84 -2.40
CA PRO A 68 1.55 9.49 -2.47
C PRO A 68 1.03 9.02 -1.10
N VAL A 69 -0.10 8.32 -1.13
CA VAL A 69 -0.62 7.50 -0.02
C VAL A 69 -0.68 6.08 -0.55
N VAL A 70 0.07 5.18 0.06
CA VAL A 70 0.06 3.77 -0.33
C VAL A 70 -1.00 3.04 0.48
N VAL A 71 -1.87 2.27 -0.20
CA VAL A 71 -2.83 1.37 0.45
C VAL A 71 -2.49 -0.05 0.03
N HIS A 72 -2.30 -0.95 0.99
CA HIS A 72 -1.93 -2.32 0.65
C HIS A 72 -2.83 -3.37 1.31
N GLY A 73 -3.00 -4.47 0.61
CA GLY A 73 -3.47 -5.74 1.15
C GLY A 73 -2.30 -6.70 1.40
N GLY A 74 -2.59 -8.00 1.37
CA GLY A 74 -1.59 -9.06 1.57
C GLY A 74 -2.22 -10.45 1.53
N GLY A 75 -3.21 -10.62 0.63
CA GLY A 75 -3.94 -11.89 0.49
C GLY A 75 -3.06 -13.12 0.37
N PRO A 76 -2.05 -13.13 -0.52
CA PRO A 76 -1.10 -14.24 -0.66
C PRO A 76 -0.31 -14.50 0.63
N GLN A 77 0.19 -13.46 1.29
CA GLN A 77 0.98 -13.56 2.53
C GLN A 77 0.13 -14.07 3.69
N ILE A 78 -1.14 -13.62 3.79
CA ILE A 78 -2.09 -14.15 4.77
C ILE A 78 -2.34 -15.65 4.51
N SER A 79 -2.58 -16.05 3.24
CA SER A 79 -2.79 -17.45 2.88
C SER A 79 -1.58 -18.32 3.22
N ALA A 80 -0.38 -17.86 2.91
CA ALA A 80 0.86 -18.57 3.24
C ALA A 80 1.06 -18.73 4.75
N MET A 81 0.72 -17.71 5.54
CA MET A 81 0.79 -17.80 7.00
C MET A 81 -0.27 -18.77 7.55
N MET A 82 -1.51 -18.71 7.04
CA MET A 82 -2.56 -19.68 7.44
C MET A 82 -2.13 -21.11 7.16
N GLU A 83 -1.56 -21.39 5.98
CA GLU A 83 -1.04 -22.71 5.62
C GLU A 83 0.06 -23.18 6.58
N ARG A 84 1.02 -22.29 6.92
CA ARG A 84 2.08 -22.60 7.92
C ARG A 84 1.51 -22.93 9.31
N LEU A 85 0.38 -22.35 9.66
CA LEU A 85 -0.35 -22.61 10.91
C LEU A 85 -1.34 -23.78 10.80
N GLY A 86 -1.37 -24.48 9.64
CA GLY A 86 -2.25 -25.62 9.40
C GLY A 86 -3.72 -25.26 9.12
N LYS A 87 -4.00 -23.98 8.83
CA LYS A 87 -5.34 -23.47 8.57
C LYS A 87 -5.55 -23.25 7.07
N LYS A 88 -6.65 -23.79 6.53
CA LYS A 88 -7.03 -23.58 5.12
C LYS A 88 -7.73 -22.24 4.94
N ALA A 89 -7.34 -21.51 3.90
CA ALA A 89 -8.02 -20.28 3.52
C ALA A 89 -9.30 -20.62 2.73
N GLU A 90 -10.41 -20.04 3.14
CA GLU A 90 -11.70 -20.14 2.44
C GLU A 90 -12.06 -18.79 1.81
N PHE A 91 -12.70 -18.85 0.63
CA PHE A 91 -13.15 -17.67 -0.10
C PHE A 91 -14.59 -17.83 -0.56
N ARG A 92 -15.38 -16.76 -0.45
CA ARG A 92 -16.72 -16.63 -1.02
C ARG A 92 -16.81 -15.36 -1.86
N ASN A 93 -17.18 -15.47 -3.11
CA ASN A 93 -17.28 -14.34 -4.04
C ASN A 93 -16.01 -13.47 -4.10
N GLY A 94 -14.83 -14.09 -4.03
CA GLY A 94 -13.54 -13.39 -4.04
C GLY A 94 -13.13 -12.75 -2.69
N LEU A 95 -13.97 -12.82 -1.66
CA LEU A 95 -13.68 -12.36 -0.32
C LEU A 95 -13.24 -13.52 0.59
N ARG A 96 -12.24 -13.29 1.42
CA ARG A 96 -11.78 -14.29 2.39
C ARG A 96 -12.79 -14.42 3.53
N VAL A 97 -13.29 -15.63 3.77
CA VAL A 97 -14.00 -15.91 5.03
C VAL A 97 -13.04 -15.72 6.18
N THR A 98 -13.38 -14.84 7.11
CA THR A 98 -12.47 -14.33 8.13
C THR A 98 -13.09 -14.58 9.52
N ASP A 99 -12.81 -15.76 10.10
CA ASP A 99 -13.17 -16.06 11.49
C ASP A 99 -12.23 -15.34 12.49
N ALA A 100 -12.42 -15.55 13.80
CA ALA A 100 -11.65 -14.89 14.85
C ALA A 100 -10.14 -15.15 14.73
N GLU A 101 -9.73 -16.38 14.48
CA GLU A 101 -8.33 -16.73 14.27
C GLU A 101 -7.78 -16.12 12.97
N THR A 102 -8.57 -16.11 11.92
CA THR A 102 -8.15 -15.55 10.61
C THR A 102 -7.95 -14.04 10.68
N ILE A 103 -8.78 -13.27 11.43
CA ILE A 103 -8.54 -11.83 11.59
C ILE A 103 -7.28 -11.54 12.41
N GLU A 104 -6.95 -12.36 13.41
CA GLU A 104 -5.68 -12.26 14.14
C GLU A 104 -4.50 -12.51 13.21
N ILE A 105 -4.53 -13.59 12.41
CA ILE A 105 -3.50 -13.90 11.43
C ILE A 105 -3.36 -12.78 10.40
N ALA A 106 -4.47 -12.27 9.87
CA ALA A 106 -4.47 -11.18 8.91
C ALA A 106 -3.83 -9.91 9.50
N SER A 107 -4.18 -9.56 10.74
CA SER A 107 -3.60 -8.42 11.46
C SER A 107 -2.09 -8.60 11.66
N MET A 108 -1.64 -9.75 12.16
CA MET A 108 -0.21 -10.04 12.33
C MET A 108 0.55 -9.92 11.01
N VAL A 109 0.02 -10.48 9.92
CA VAL A 109 0.67 -10.47 8.61
C VAL A 109 0.69 -9.07 8.02
N LEU A 110 -0.44 -8.37 7.99
CA LEU A 110 -0.53 -7.06 7.36
C LEU A 110 0.27 -6.01 8.13
N LEU A 111 0.13 -5.97 9.46
CA LEU A 111 0.77 -4.96 10.30
C LEU A 111 2.21 -5.32 10.68
N GLY A 112 2.51 -6.59 10.90
CA GLY A 112 3.82 -7.03 11.38
C GLY A 112 4.78 -7.49 10.28
N THR A 113 4.30 -7.72 9.05
CA THR A 113 5.14 -8.23 7.96
C THR A 113 5.04 -7.34 6.71
N VAL A 114 3.88 -7.24 6.09
CA VAL A 114 3.73 -6.57 4.79
C VAL A 114 3.96 -5.06 4.90
N ASN A 115 3.32 -4.41 5.87
CA ASN A 115 3.44 -2.98 6.07
C ASN A 115 4.89 -2.56 6.37
N PRO A 116 5.60 -3.15 7.36
CA PRO A 116 6.99 -2.79 7.63
C PRO A 116 7.95 -3.06 6.46
N GLN A 117 7.71 -4.11 5.67
CA GLN A 117 8.50 -4.40 4.47
C GLN A 117 8.36 -3.30 3.42
N LEU A 118 7.14 -2.84 3.14
CA LEU A 118 6.89 -1.75 2.19
C LEU A 118 7.48 -0.43 2.69
N VAL A 119 7.26 -0.11 3.97
CA VAL A 119 7.85 1.08 4.61
C VAL A 119 9.37 1.07 4.47
N SER A 120 10.01 -0.03 4.81
CA SER A 120 11.47 -0.18 4.71
C SER A 120 11.95 -0.06 3.27
N ALA A 121 11.26 -0.70 2.31
CA ALA A 121 11.61 -0.62 0.90
C ALA A 121 11.56 0.82 0.37
N ILE A 122 10.51 1.58 0.70
CA ILE A 122 10.36 2.97 0.29
C ILE A 122 11.45 3.86 0.93
N ASN A 123 11.75 3.65 2.22
CA ASN A 123 12.76 4.43 2.94
C ASN A 123 14.18 4.26 2.39
N VAL A 124 14.52 3.07 1.88
CA VAL A 124 15.81 2.81 1.21
C VAL A 124 16.02 3.73 0.00
N HIS A 125 14.95 4.18 -0.65
CA HIS A 125 15.01 5.08 -1.82
C HIS A 125 14.91 6.57 -1.44
N GLY A 126 15.02 6.92 -0.15
CA GLY A 126 15.14 8.30 0.32
C GLY A 126 13.81 9.02 0.60
N ALA A 127 12.66 8.38 0.41
CA ALA A 127 11.40 8.91 0.91
C ALA A 127 11.24 8.55 2.41
N GLN A 128 10.47 9.36 3.14
CA GLN A 128 10.15 9.09 4.54
C GLN A 128 8.77 8.42 4.62
N ALA A 129 8.74 7.09 4.53
CA ALA A 129 7.49 6.34 4.65
C ALA A 129 7.18 6.02 6.12
N VAL A 130 5.90 6.06 6.47
CA VAL A 130 5.37 5.68 7.79
C VAL A 130 4.22 4.68 7.64
N GLY A 131 4.27 3.60 8.42
CA GLY A 131 3.22 2.59 8.44
C GLY A 131 2.03 3.06 9.29
N VAL A 132 0.82 2.84 8.78
CA VAL A 132 -0.45 3.17 9.44
C VAL A 132 -1.41 1.99 9.26
N SER A 133 -2.09 1.59 10.33
CA SER A 133 -3.25 0.70 10.25
C SER A 133 -4.51 1.49 9.94
N GLY A 134 -5.46 0.89 9.22
CA GLY A 134 -6.79 1.47 9.10
C GLY A 134 -7.53 1.64 10.44
N GLN A 135 -7.06 1.01 11.52
CA GLN A 135 -7.58 1.20 12.89
C GLN A 135 -7.04 2.47 13.55
N ASP A 136 -5.83 2.93 13.14
CA ASP A 136 -5.15 4.03 13.80
C ASP A 136 -5.95 5.33 13.65
N ALA A 137 -6.14 6.02 14.75
CA ALA A 137 -6.92 7.26 14.84
C ALA A 137 -8.33 7.16 14.21
N GLY A 138 -8.89 5.94 14.09
CA GLY A 138 -10.18 5.71 13.45
C GLY A 138 -10.20 5.98 11.94
N LEU A 139 -9.05 5.82 11.27
CA LEU A 139 -8.89 6.05 9.83
C LEU A 139 -9.95 5.33 9.00
N LEU A 140 -10.14 4.02 9.21
CA LEU A 140 -11.16 3.21 8.53
C LEU A 140 -12.19 2.72 9.56
N LYS A 141 -13.31 3.42 9.69
CA LYS A 141 -14.46 2.94 10.45
C LYS A 141 -15.28 1.99 9.58
N VAL A 142 -15.55 0.82 10.11
CA VAL A 142 -16.22 -0.26 9.37
C VAL A 142 -17.43 -0.81 10.10
N ALA A 143 -18.32 -1.45 9.34
CA ALA A 143 -19.35 -2.34 9.86
C ALA A 143 -19.13 -3.75 9.30
N GLN A 144 -19.57 -4.77 10.02
CA GLN A 144 -19.54 -6.15 9.51
C GLN A 144 -20.33 -6.21 8.21
N ARG A 145 -19.69 -6.74 7.15
CA ARG A 145 -20.28 -6.85 5.83
C ARG A 145 -21.38 -7.92 5.76
N ASP A 146 -21.06 -9.11 6.26
CA ASP A 146 -21.92 -10.28 6.19
C ASP A 146 -21.51 -11.24 7.34
N PRO A 147 -22.45 -11.67 8.20
CA PRO A 147 -22.17 -12.64 9.25
C PRO A 147 -21.52 -13.95 8.74
N ASP A 148 -21.88 -14.40 7.54
CA ASP A 148 -21.32 -15.60 6.93
C ASP A 148 -19.87 -15.46 6.46
N LEU A 149 -19.39 -14.22 6.31
CA LEU A 149 -18.00 -13.89 6.02
C LEU A 149 -17.18 -13.65 7.29
N GLY A 150 -17.81 -13.54 8.45
CA GLY A 150 -17.19 -13.26 9.72
C GLY A 150 -16.68 -11.82 9.83
N PHE A 151 -15.40 -11.64 10.17
CA PHE A 151 -14.76 -10.33 10.37
C PHE A 151 -14.28 -9.70 9.06
N VAL A 152 -15.18 -9.61 8.08
CA VAL A 152 -15.00 -8.82 6.87
C VAL A 152 -15.78 -7.52 7.01
N GLY A 153 -15.11 -6.38 6.81
CA GLY A 153 -15.69 -5.06 7.01
C GLY A 153 -15.99 -4.31 5.73
N ASP A 154 -17.14 -3.64 5.71
CA ASP A 154 -17.46 -2.56 4.76
C ASP A 154 -17.13 -1.22 5.41
N ILE A 155 -16.50 -0.31 4.65
CA ILE A 155 -16.14 1.02 5.13
C ILE A 155 -17.40 1.87 5.27
N VAL A 156 -17.61 2.39 6.48
CA VAL A 156 -18.70 3.30 6.80
C VAL A 156 -18.26 4.76 6.70
N SER A 157 -17.03 5.04 7.15
CA SER A 157 -16.44 6.38 7.04
C SER A 157 -14.91 6.29 7.10
N VAL A 158 -14.25 7.32 6.53
CA VAL A 158 -12.80 7.48 6.55
C VAL A 158 -12.45 8.79 7.23
N ASP A 159 -11.60 8.74 8.28
CA ASP A 159 -11.03 9.92 8.91
C ASP A 159 -9.58 10.09 8.46
N THR A 160 -9.35 10.99 7.52
CA THR A 160 -8.02 11.21 6.92
C THR A 160 -7.07 12.05 7.79
N THR A 161 -7.42 12.39 9.03
CA THR A 161 -6.62 13.28 9.88
C THR A 161 -5.18 12.79 10.06
N VAL A 162 -4.99 11.50 10.39
CA VAL A 162 -3.67 10.90 10.55
C VAL A 162 -2.84 10.92 9.26
N LEU A 163 -3.49 10.69 8.11
CA LEU A 163 -2.82 10.73 6.81
C LEU A 163 -2.40 12.16 6.44
N ARG A 164 -3.27 13.15 6.68
CA ARG A 164 -2.97 14.56 6.43
C ARG A 164 -1.81 15.06 7.30
N SER A 165 -1.76 14.63 8.56
CA SER A 165 -0.66 14.94 9.46
C SER A 165 0.66 14.40 8.92
N ALA A 166 0.71 13.10 8.58
CA ALA A 166 1.90 12.47 8.02
C ALA A 166 2.36 13.14 6.71
N ILE A 167 1.42 13.46 5.80
CA ILE A 167 1.71 14.17 4.54
C ILE A 167 2.24 15.58 4.81
N SER A 168 1.70 16.32 5.78
CA SER A 168 2.17 17.67 6.11
C SER A 168 3.59 17.67 6.67
N ASP A 169 3.98 16.59 7.35
CA ASP A 169 5.33 16.36 7.86
C ASP A 169 6.30 15.83 6.77
N GLY A 170 5.84 15.74 5.50
CA GLY A 170 6.65 15.26 4.38
C GLY A 170 6.79 13.74 4.31
N SER A 171 5.96 12.99 5.06
CA SER A 171 5.99 11.54 5.06
C SER A 171 5.05 10.93 4.01
N VAL A 172 5.35 9.70 3.60
CA VAL A 172 4.52 8.85 2.75
C VAL A 172 3.76 7.85 3.62
N PRO A 173 2.44 8.01 3.85
CA PRO A 173 1.66 7.04 4.60
C PRO A 173 1.51 5.73 3.83
N VAL A 174 1.75 4.60 4.51
CA VAL A 174 1.55 3.24 3.99
C VAL A 174 0.46 2.57 4.84
N VAL A 175 -0.73 2.42 4.28
CA VAL A 175 -1.94 2.01 5.00
C VAL A 175 -2.17 0.52 4.83
N ALA A 176 -2.18 -0.22 5.94
CA ALA A 176 -2.64 -1.60 6.00
C ALA A 176 -4.17 -1.65 6.19
N THR A 177 -4.85 -2.51 5.44
CA THR A 177 -6.30 -2.53 5.34
C THR A 177 -6.99 -3.39 6.43
N ILE A 178 -6.69 -3.08 7.69
CA ILE A 178 -7.43 -3.54 8.85
C ILE A 178 -8.20 -2.34 9.41
N GLY A 179 -9.53 -2.39 9.35
CA GLY A 179 -10.41 -1.36 9.94
C GLY A 179 -10.95 -1.79 11.31
N ALA A 180 -11.65 -0.87 11.99
CA ALA A 180 -12.32 -1.18 13.24
C ALA A 180 -13.77 -0.66 13.24
N ASP A 181 -14.66 -1.37 13.96
CA ASP A 181 -16.00 -0.87 14.26
C ASP A 181 -16.01 0.06 15.47
N SER A 182 -17.19 0.52 15.88
CA SER A 182 -17.37 1.42 17.03
C SER A 182 -17.02 0.79 18.38
N SER A 183 -16.92 -0.55 18.45
CA SER A 183 -16.50 -1.28 19.65
C SER A 183 -14.99 -1.52 19.70
N GLY A 184 -14.27 -1.19 18.62
CA GLY A 184 -12.83 -1.48 18.47
C GLY A 184 -12.54 -2.88 17.90
N GLN A 185 -13.56 -3.63 17.47
CA GLN A 185 -13.37 -4.92 16.85
C GLN A 185 -12.70 -4.74 15.48
N ALA A 186 -11.62 -5.48 15.24
CA ALA A 186 -10.88 -5.47 13.98
C ALA A 186 -11.63 -6.22 12.88
N TYR A 187 -11.54 -5.68 11.66
CA TYR A 187 -12.10 -6.29 10.45
C TYR A 187 -11.10 -6.23 9.29
N ASN A 188 -11.06 -7.31 8.52
CA ASN A 188 -10.34 -7.37 7.26
C ASN A 188 -11.10 -6.57 6.19
N VAL A 189 -10.45 -5.60 5.59
CA VAL A 189 -11.04 -4.72 4.56
C VAL A 189 -10.39 -5.00 3.21
N ASN A 190 -11.18 -4.98 2.15
CA ASN A 190 -10.66 -5.10 0.79
C ASN A 190 -9.83 -3.87 0.43
N ALA A 191 -8.61 -4.08 -0.08
CA ALA A 191 -7.67 -3.00 -0.37
C ALA A 191 -8.11 -2.10 -1.53
N ASP A 192 -8.81 -2.63 -2.53
CA ASP A 192 -9.34 -1.81 -3.62
C ASP A 192 -10.44 -0.88 -3.12
N THR A 193 -11.32 -1.40 -2.24
CA THR A 193 -12.37 -0.60 -1.59
C THR A 193 -11.75 0.46 -0.68
N ALA A 194 -10.71 0.11 0.09
CA ALA A 194 -10.04 1.06 0.97
C ALA A 194 -9.31 2.18 0.22
N ALA A 195 -8.73 1.87 -0.94
CA ALA A 195 -8.05 2.85 -1.77
C ALA A 195 -9.03 3.79 -2.51
N ALA A 196 -10.26 3.34 -2.74
CA ALA A 196 -11.29 4.11 -3.43
C ALA A 196 -12.12 5.02 -2.50
N ALA A 197 -12.09 4.76 -1.18
CA ALA A 197 -12.87 5.48 -0.17
C ALA A 197 -12.19 6.77 0.26
#